data_1d2dc626c603678a0ec98051dbed91a5
#
_entry.id   1d2dc626c603678a0ec98051dbed91a5
#
_cell.length_a   1.000
_cell.length_b   1.000
_cell.length_c   1.000
_cell.angle_alpha   90.00
_cell.angle_beta   90.00
_cell.angle_gamma   90.00
#
_symmetry.space_group_name_H-M   'P 1'
#
loop_
_entity.id
_entity.type
_entity.pdbx_description
1 polymer ?
#
loop_
_entity_poly.entity_id
_entity_poly.type
_entity_poly.pdbx_seq_one_letter_code
_entity_poly.pdbx_strand_id
1 'polypeptide(L)'
;MQHVTIDLPDELVEALAPTGQDLSRAALLALLTEAYREEKISHSQLGRLLGFSTPMQVDAFLKDRGVELEYTAEDLDRDRETLKRLGV
;
A
#
# COMPACT_ATOMS: atom_id res chain seq x y z
N MET A 1 3.13 -18.11 -0.93
CA MET A 1 2.53 -17.05 -1.78
C MET A 1 1.55 -17.66 -2.76
N GLN A 2 0.50 -16.93 -3.06
CA GLN A 2 -0.47 -17.36 -4.07
C GLN A 2 -0.16 -16.71 -5.41
N HIS A 3 -0.33 -17.46 -6.47
CA HIS A 3 -0.22 -16.93 -7.83
C HIS A 3 -1.62 -16.75 -8.38
N VAL A 4 -1.90 -15.56 -8.88
CA VAL A 4 -3.20 -15.22 -9.47
C VAL A 4 -2.95 -14.80 -10.91
N THR A 5 -3.68 -15.42 -11.82
CA THR A 5 -3.63 -15.05 -13.24
C THR A 5 -4.90 -14.28 -13.58
N ILE A 6 -4.74 -13.06 -14.10
CA ILE A 6 -5.85 -12.22 -14.51
C ILE A 6 -5.59 -11.69 -15.91
N ASP A 7 -6.67 -11.51 -16.66
CA ASP A 7 -6.60 -10.92 -17.98
C ASP A 7 -6.77 -9.40 -17.85
N LEU A 8 -5.82 -8.65 -18.37
CA LEU A 8 -5.85 -7.20 -18.32
C LEU A 8 -6.04 -6.62 -19.72
N PRO A 9 -6.94 -5.63 -19.90
CA PRO A 9 -7.04 -4.92 -21.16
C PRO A 9 -5.71 -4.22 -21.49
N ASP A 10 -5.37 -4.16 -22.78
CA ASP A 10 -4.12 -3.51 -23.23
C ASP A 10 -4.02 -2.05 -22.75
N GLU A 11 -5.13 -1.34 -22.76
CA GLU A 11 -5.20 0.04 -22.28
C GLU A 11 -4.79 0.16 -20.82
N LEU A 12 -5.22 -0.80 -19.99
CA LEU A 12 -4.86 -0.81 -18.58
C LEU A 12 -3.40 -1.17 -18.38
N VAL A 13 -2.88 -2.10 -19.16
CA VAL A 13 -1.46 -2.47 -19.12
C VAL A 13 -0.57 -1.27 -19.43
N GLU A 14 -0.91 -0.51 -20.47
CA GLU A 14 -0.17 0.69 -20.83
C GLU A 14 -0.23 1.75 -19.74
N ALA A 15 -1.36 1.87 -19.06
CA ALA A 15 -1.52 2.84 -17.98
C ALA A 15 -0.72 2.46 -16.73
N LEU A 16 -0.69 1.17 -16.38
CA LEU A 16 0.00 0.67 -15.18
C LEU A 16 1.50 0.52 -15.38
N ALA A 17 1.90 0.03 -16.53
CA ALA A 17 3.30 -0.29 -16.82
C ALA A 17 3.67 0.23 -18.20
N PRO A 18 3.97 1.52 -18.34
CA PRO A 18 4.49 2.04 -19.60
C PRO A 18 5.72 1.27 -20.04
N THR A 19 6.05 1.38 -21.31
CA THR A 19 7.13 0.62 -21.95
C THR A 19 8.37 0.52 -21.06
N GLY A 20 8.82 -0.71 -20.82
CA GLY A 20 10.04 -1.01 -20.07
C GLY A 20 9.84 -1.20 -18.58
N GLN A 21 8.62 -1.11 -18.06
CA GLN A 21 8.34 -1.36 -16.65
C GLN A 21 7.82 -2.79 -16.42
N ASP A 22 8.05 -3.29 -15.22
CA ASP A 22 7.57 -4.60 -14.80
C ASP A 22 6.09 -4.53 -14.45
N LEU A 23 5.26 -5.13 -15.30
CA LEU A 23 3.80 -5.16 -15.10
C LEU A 23 3.41 -5.89 -13.82
N SER A 24 4.07 -6.99 -13.50
CA SER A 24 3.78 -7.75 -12.27
C SER A 24 4.01 -6.91 -11.04
N ARG A 25 5.09 -6.15 -11.01
CA ARG A 25 5.40 -5.24 -9.92
C ARG A 25 4.38 -4.10 -9.84
N ALA A 26 4.05 -3.50 -10.97
CA ALA A 26 3.07 -2.42 -11.04
C ALA A 26 1.70 -2.89 -10.54
N ALA A 27 1.27 -4.08 -10.94
CA ALA A 27 0.00 -4.65 -10.49
C ALA A 27 0.00 -4.91 -8.98
N LEU A 28 1.10 -5.45 -8.44
CA LEU A 28 1.24 -5.69 -7.01
C LEU A 28 1.13 -4.39 -6.22
N LEU A 29 1.84 -3.35 -6.65
CA LEU A 29 1.80 -2.05 -5.99
C LEU A 29 0.40 -1.44 -6.04
N ALA A 30 -0.30 -1.59 -7.15
CA ALA A 30 -1.67 -1.10 -7.29
C ALA A 30 -2.63 -1.83 -6.34
N LEU A 31 -2.50 -3.16 -6.24
CA LEU A 31 -3.32 -3.97 -5.35
C LEU A 31 -3.06 -3.65 -3.88
N LEU A 32 -1.81 -3.47 -3.50
CA LEU A 32 -1.44 -3.10 -2.12
C LEU A 32 -2.00 -1.73 -1.76
N THR A 33 -1.93 -0.77 -2.68
CA THR A 33 -2.48 0.56 -2.48
C THR A 33 -3.98 0.52 -2.27
N GLU A 34 -4.68 -0.25 -3.10
CA GLU A 34 -6.14 -0.40 -2.99
C GLU A 34 -6.53 -1.09 -1.70
N ALA A 35 -5.84 -2.15 -1.31
CA ALA A 35 -6.10 -2.83 -0.04
C ALA A 35 -5.93 -1.89 1.16
N TYR A 36 -4.94 -1.02 1.10
CA TYR A 36 -4.73 -0.01 2.14
C TYR A 36 -5.87 1.01 2.16
N ARG A 37 -6.30 1.49 0.98
CA ARG A 37 -7.43 2.43 0.88
C ARG A 37 -8.71 1.86 1.44
N GLU A 38 -8.95 0.58 1.23
CA GLU A 38 -10.13 -0.13 1.73
C GLU A 38 -9.98 -0.60 3.17
N GLU A 39 -8.90 -0.23 3.83
CA GLU A 39 -8.60 -0.58 5.21
C GLU A 39 -8.50 -2.09 5.46
N LYS A 40 -8.15 -2.86 4.42
CA LYS A 40 -7.95 -4.30 4.54
C LYS A 40 -6.58 -4.67 5.07
N ILE A 41 -5.61 -3.76 4.93
CA ILE A 41 -4.28 -3.90 5.50
C ILE A 41 -3.91 -2.62 6.22
N SER A 42 -3.07 -2.74 7.25
CA SER A 42 -2.61 -1.61 8.03
C SER A 42 -1.42 -0.92 7.36
N HIS A 43 -1.08 0.27 7.84
CA HIS A 43 0.11 1.00 7.41
C HIS A 43 1.38 0.16 7.59
N SER A 44 1.50 -0.51 8.75
CA SER A 44 2.63 -1.38 9.04
C SER A 44 2.69 -2.59 8.10
N GLN A 45 1.54 -3.21 7.82
CA GLN A 45 1.47 -4.32 6.88
C GLN A 45 1.86 -3.89 5.47
N LEU A 46 1.38 -2.72 5.04
CA LEU A 46 1.74 -2.17 3.74
C LEU A 46 3.24 -1.99 3.63
N GLY A 47 3.87 -1.39 4.63
CA GLY A 47 5.32 -1.18 4.64
C GLY A 47 6.10 -2.49 4.56
N ARG A 48 5.69 -3.48 5.34
CA ARG A 48 6.32 -4.80 5.34
C ARG A 48 6.18 -5.47 3.97
N LEU A 49 5.00 -5.42 3.37
CA LEU A 49 4.74 -6.04 2.07
C LEU A 49 5.48 -5.34 0.94
N LEU A 50 5.73 -4.04 1.08
CA LEU A 50 6.52 -3.26 0.12
C LEU A 50 8.02 -3.43 0.33
N GLY A 51 8.43 -3.99 1.46
CA GLY A 51 9.85 -4.13 1.81
C GLY A 51 10.47 -2.85 2.35
N PHE A 52 9.65 -1.94 2.87
CA PHE A 52 10.14 -0.69 3.45
C PHE A 52 10.57 -0.90 4.90
N SER A 53 11.59 -0.16 5.31
CA SER A 53 12.16 -0.25 6.67
C SER A 53 11.55 0.79 7.62
N THR A 54 11.00 1.88 7.10
CA THR A 54 10.51 2.98 7.93
C THR A 54 9.11 3.40 7.52
N PRO A 55 8.30 3.92 8.48
CA PRO A 55 6.99 4.49 8.17
C PRO A 55 7.05 5.65 7.18
N MET A 56 8.12 6.44 7.22
CA MET A 56 8.30 7.56 6.31
C MET A 56 8.35 7.13 4.85
N GLN A 57 8.94 5.97 4.57
CA GLN A 57 8.99 5.41 3.22
C GLN A 57 7.59 5.07 2.72
N VAL A 58 6.75 4.52 3.60
CA VAL A 58 5.35 4.20 3.28
C VAL A 58 4.58 5.48 2.98
N ASP A 59 4.76 6.51 3.80
CA ASP A 59 4.10 7.80 3.62
C ASP A 59 4.47 8.43 2.27
N ALA A 60 5.75 8.40 1.93
CA ALA A 60 6.24 8.91 0.65
C ALA A 60 5.63 8.14 -0.52
N PHE A 61 5.56 6.81 -0.42
CA PHE A 61 4.96 5.96 -1.43
C PHE A 61 3.48 6.32 -1.66
N LEU A 62 2.72 6.44 -0.57
CA LEU A 62 1.30 6.77 -0.64
C LEU A 62 1.06 8.17 -1.21
N LYS A 63 1.88 9.13 -0.81
CA LYS A 63 1.81 10.50 -1.31
C LYS A 63 2.07 10.55 -2.81
N ASP A 64 3.08 9.82 -3.29
CA ASP A 64 3.40 9.76 -4.72
C ASP A 64 2.24 9.17 -5.53
N ARG A 65 1.44 8.31 -4.93
CA ARG A 65 0.28 7.68 -5.56
C ARG A 65 -1.01 8.48 -5.38
N GLY A 66 -0.93 9.65 -4.78
CA GLY A 66 -2.08 10.51 -4.57
C GLY A 66 -3.05 10.00 -3.51
N VAL A 67 -2.59 9.11 -2.63
CA VAL A 67 -3.39 8.65 -1.51
C VAL A 67 -3.25 9.66 -0.38
N GLU A 68 -4.37 10.23 0.03
CA GLU A 68 -4.37 11.16 1.14
C GLU A 68 -4.06 10.44 2.44
N LEU A 69 -3.08 10.96 3.16
CA LEU A 69 -2.74 10.49 4.48
C LEU A 69 -3.63 11.24 5.47
N GLU A 70 -4.84 10.75 5.64
CA GLU A 70 -5.75 11.33 6.63
C GLU A 70 -5.39 10.82 8.01
N TYR A 71 -4.34 11.40 8.59
CA TYR A 71 -4.09 11.21 10.00
C TYR A 71 -4.95 12.20 10.77
N THR A 72 -6.11 11.72 11.21
CA THR A 72 -6.88 12.47 12.18
C THR A 72 -6.28 12.22 13.57
N ALA A 73 -6.59 13.07 14.52
CA ALA A 73 -6.17 12.85 15.91
C ALA A 73 -6.66 11.50 16.42
N GLU A 74 -7.82 11.04 15.96
CA GLU A 74 -8.37 9.73 16.32
C GLU A 74 -7.51 8.58 15.82
N ASP A 75 -6.99 8.67 14.61
CA ASP A 75 -6.14 7.63 14.03
C ASP A 75 -4.83 7.49 14.80
N LEU A 76 -4.26 8.61 15.21
CA LEU A 76 -3.06 8.62 16.04
C LEU A 76 -3.33 8.00 17.41
N ASP A 77 -4.46 8.31 18.00
CA ASP A 77 -4.86 7.75 19.30
C ASP A 77 -5.11 6.25 19.20
N ARG A 78 -5.72 5.78 18.12
CA ARG A 78 -5.90 4.35 17.86
C ARG A 78 -4.57 3.61 17.78
N ASP A 79 -3.62 4.16 17.07
CA ASP A 79 -2.29 3.56 16.94
C ASP A 79 -1.61 3.44 18.30
N ARG A 80 -1.74 4.46 19.15
CA ARG A 80 -1.22 4.44 20.51
C ARG A 80 -1.89 3.38 21.36
N GLU A 81 -3.20 3.26 21.27
CA GLU A 81 -3.96 2.24 22.01
C GLU A 81 -3.56 0.84 21.58
N THR A 82 -3.39 0.63 20.29
CA THR A 82 -2.94 -0.64 19.75
C THR A 82 -1.57 -1.02 20.29
N LEU A 83 -0.64 -0.08 20.31
CA LEU A 83 0.70 -0.28 20.87
C LEU A 83 0.64 -0.63 22.36
N LYS A 84 -0.21 0.04 23.12
CA LYS A 84 -0.41 -0.25 24.55
C LYS A 84 -0.98 -1.64 24.76
N ARG A 85 -1.94 -2.07 23.95
CA ARG A 85 -2.52 -3.41 24.03
C ARG A 85 -1.51 -4.51 23.74
N LEU A 86 -0.54 -4.22 22.91
CA LEU A 86 0.53 -5.14 22.57
C LEU A 86 1.65 -5.16 23.63
N GLY A 87 1.50 -4.39 24.69
CA GLY A 87 2.48 -4.33 25.78
C GLY A 87 3.75 -3.56 25.44
N VAL A 88 3.63 -2.65 24.51
CA VAL A 88 4.77 -1.86 24.02
C VAL A 88 4.71 -0.45 24.61
#